data_9df871b99379af72f412e9fbb1c7f926
#
_entry.id   9df871b99379af72f412e9fbb1c7f926
#
_cell.length_a   1.000
_cell.length_b   1.000
_cell.length_c   1.000
_cell.angle_alpha   90.00
_cell.angle_beta   90.00
_cell.angle_gamma   90.00
#
_symmetry.space_group_name_H-M   'P 1'
#
loop_
_entity.id
_entity.type
_entity.pdbx_description
1 polymer ?
#
loop_
_entity_poly.entity_id
_entity_poly.type
_entity_poly.pdbx_seq_one_letter_code
_entity_poly.pdbx_strand_id
1 'polypeptide(L)'
;QYTILVDAKAGDDFNANTWPAFLHCLTETGDTGNLPGFNSTSSPLNNKTEFAYYNYGGVTLSDSIEHLKTRTRYAVQIDGRKYRGGSTYCPLTEWKTTNGTIIDVPQTFLIGAAQSADGSKKQQFWSGTLYQCKVYKGLLSDDKVNDYIGKGW
;
A
#
# COMPACT_ATOMS: atom_id res chain seq x y z
N GLN A 1 11.86 -1.08 10.99
CA GLN A 1 11.16 -2.27 10.46
C GLN A 1 9.68 -2.16 10.75
N TYR A 2 8.85 -2.47 9.76
CA TYR A 2 7.40 -2.41 9.86
C TYR A 2 6.74 -3.54 9.06
N THR A 3 5.58 -3.98 9.55
CA THR A 3 4.65 -4.78 8.78
C THR A 3 3.31 -4.05 8.78
N ILE A 4 2.75 -3.84 7.60
CA ILE A 4 1.45 -3.20 7.40
C ILE A 4 0.51 -4.24 6.80
N LEU A 5 -0.61 -4.48 7.46
CA LEU A 5 -1.65 -5.40 7.01
C LEU A 5 -2.93 -4.59 6.74
N VAL A 6 -3.49 -4.73 5.56
CA VAL A 6 -4.69 -4.03 5.13
C VAL A 6 -5.71 -5.02 4.58
N ASP A 7 -6.96 -4.76 4.87
CA ASP A 7 -8.13 -5.49 4.40
C ASP A 7 -9.13 -4.49 3.86
N ALA A 8 -9.34 -4.49 2.56
CA ALA A 8 -10.12 -3.48 1.87
C ALA A 8 -10.93 -4.05 0.71
N LYS A 9 -11.98 -3.31 0.33
CA LYS A 9 -12.79 -3.55 -0.87
C LYS A 9 -13.15 -2.20 -1.49
N ALA A 10 -12.93 -2.04 -2.78
CA ALA A 10 -13.39 -0.87 -3.52
C ALA A 10 -14.92 -0.82 -3.60
N GLY A 11 -15.47 0.38 -3.57
CA GLY A 11 -16.91 0.62 -3.80
C GLY A 11 -17.28 0.48 -5.28
N ASP A 12 -18.58 0.47 -5.54
CA ASP A 12 -19.10 0.34 -6.91
C ASP A 12 -18.79 1.59 -7.76
N ASP A 13 -18.63 2.75 -7.12
CA ASP A 13 -18.27 4.04 -7.72
C ASP A 13 -16.74 4.25 -7.82
N PHE A 14 -15.95 3.24 -7.50
CA PHE A 14 -14.50 3.32 -7.50
C PHE A 14 -13.96 3.67 -8.89
N ASN A 15 -13.21 4.76 -8.94
CA ASN A 15 -12.55 5.23 -10.17
C ASN A 15 -11.02 5.13 -10.04
N ALA A 16 -10.46 4.09 -10.62
CA ALA A 16 -9.03 3.84 -10.60
C ALA A 16 -8.20 4.89 -11.39
N ASN A 17 -8.84 5.66 -12.30
CA ASN A 17 -8.15 6.72 -13.06
C ASN A 17 -7.68 7.89 -12.21
N THR A 18 -8.15 8.01 -10.98
CA THR A 18 -7.75 9.05 -10.03
C THR A 18 -6.61 8.61 -9.10
N TRP A 19 -6.04 7.44 -9.32
CA TRP A 19 -4.96 6.87 -8.49
C TRP A 19 -5.33 6.76 -7.00
N PRO A 20 -6.50 6.26 -6.66
CA PRO A 20 -6.97 6.31 -5.29
C PRO A 20 -6.05 5.52 -4.35
N ALA A 21 -5.79 6.11 -3.19
CA ALA A 21 -4.94 5.53 -2.16
C ALA A 21 -5.77 5.14 -0.94
N PHE A 22 -5.67 3.91 -0.47
CA PHE A 22 -6.34 3.50 0.76
C PHE A 22 -5.44 3.64 2.00
N LEU A 23 -4.14 3.80 1.82
CA LEU A 23 -3.22 4.15 2.91
C LEU A 23 -1.99 4.85 2.35
N HIS A 24 -1.55 5.91 3.00
CA HIS A 24 -0.31 6.60 2.72
C HIS A 24 0.49 6.82 4.00
N CYS A 25 1.77 6.48 3.96
CA CYS A 25 2.68 6.71 5.07
C CYS A 25 3.18 8.16 5.02
N LEU A 26 3.21 8.82 6.17
CA LEU A 26 3.63 10.21 6.32
C LEU A 26 4.74 10.33 7.37
N THR A 27 5.53 11.40 7.28
CA THR A 27 6.47 11.80 8.30
C THR A 27 5.73 12.33 9.54
N GLU A 28 6.46 12.63 10.61
CA GLU A 28 5.89 13.24 11.82
C GLU A 28 5.24 14.60 11.53
N THR A 29 5.81 15.36 10.60
CA THR A 29 5.26 16.66 10.17
C THR A 29 4.07 16.54 9.22
N GLY A 30 3.73 15.31 8.81
CA GLY A 30 2.59 15.05 7.93
C GLY A 30 2.87 15.26 6.44
N ASP A 31 4.13 15.45 6.05
CA ASP A 31 4.51 15.47 4.63
C ASP A 31 4.78 14.04 4.11
N THR A 32 4.84 13.90 2.79
CA THR A 32 5.04 12.60 2.17
C THR A 32 6.47 12.11 2.29
N GLY A 33 7.44 13.01 2.42
CA GLY A 33 8.84 12.64 2.32
C GLY A 33 9.09 11.70 1.14
N ASN A 34 9.86 10.65 1.38
CA ASN A 34 10.03 9.53 0.45
C ASN A 34 9.28 8.28 0.95
N LEU A 35 8.13 8.48 1.60
CA LEU A 35 7.36 7.40 2.19
C LEU A 35 6.37 6.80 1.20
N PRO A 36 6.10 5.50 1.33
CA PRO A 36 5.28 4.78 0.37
C PRO A 36 3.79 4.89 0.68
N GLY A 37 2.99 4.55 -0.32
CA GLY A 37 1.55 4.40 -0.18
C GLY A 37 1.00 3.21 -0.94
N PHE A 38 -0.16 2.75 -0.52
CA PHE A 38 -0.96 1.79 -1.26
C PHE A 38 -1.82 2.52 -2.27
N ASN A 39 -1.50 2.41 -3.52
CA ASN A 39 -2.19 3.05 -4.62
C ASN A 39 -2.79 2.02 -5.56
N SER A 40 -3.92 2.39 -6.14
CA SER A 40 -4.52 1.64 -7.24
C SER A 40 -4.43 2.46 -8.51
N THR A 41 -4.06 1.83 -9.59
CA THR A 41 -3.90 2.49 -10.88
C THR A 41 -4.60 1.72 -11.97
N SER A 42 -5.30 2.44 -12.83
CA SER A 42 -5.93 1.94 -14.04
C SER A 42 -5.29 2.47 -15.30
N SER A 43 -4.06 2.94 -15.25
CA SER A 43 -3.34 3.24 -16.48
C SER A 43 -3.49 2.06 -17.44
N PRO A 44 -3.71 2.28 -18.74
CA PRO A 44 -3.79 1.19 -19.73
C PRO A 44 -2.59 0.25 -19.71
N LEU A 45 -1.50 0.67 -19.09
CA LEU A 45 -0.29 -0.12 -18.89
C LEU A 45 -0.25 -0.85 -17.53
N ASN A 46 -1.06 -0.49 -16.56
CA ASN A 46 -0.85 -0.87 -15.16
C ASN A 46 -2.15 -1.12 -14.38
N ASN A 47 -3.12 -1.79 -14.92
CA ASN A 47 -4.38 -2.12 -14.23
C ASN A 47 -4.13 -2.96 -12.94
N LYS A 48 -3.46 -2.38 -11.96
CA LYS A 48 -2.92 -3.07 -10.78
C LYS A 48 -3.07 -2.27 -9.49
N THR A 49 -3.00 -2.97 -8.38
CA THR A 49 -2.75 -2.38 -7.05
C THR A 49 -1.28 -2.53 -6.71
N GLU A 50 -0.67 -1.49 -6.27
CA GLU A 50 0.72 -1.52 -5.85
C GLU A 50 0.96 -0.76 -4.55
N PHE A 51 2.00 -1.17 -3.85
CA PHE A 51 2.61 -0.39 -2.79
C PHE A 51 3.86 0.25 -3.38
N ALA A 52 3.84 1.56 -3.49
CA ALA A 52 4.87 2.27 -4.24
C ALA A 52 5.47 3.42 -3.43
N TYR A 53 6.76 3.58 -3.63
CA TYR A 53 7.49 4.79 -3.26
C TYR A 53 7.44 5.75 -4.45
N TYR A 54 7.03 6.97 -4.22
CA TYR A 54 7.00 7.98 -5.27
C TYR A 54 8.38 8.12 -5.94
N ASN A 55 8.45 7.92 -7.26
CA ASN A 55 9.66 7.94 -8.08
C ASN A 55 10.74 6.88 -7.79
N TYR A 56 10.55 5.95 -6.84
CA TYR A 56 11.63 5.04 -6.42
C TYR A 56 11.31 3.55 -6.59
N GLY A 57 10.18 3.25 -7.15
CA GLY A 57 9.76 1.88 -7.40
C GLY A 57 8.67 1.38 -6.45
N GLY A 58 8.16 0.21 -6.74
CA GLY A 58 7.08 -0.40 -5.98
C GLY A 58 7.00 -1.91 -6.10
N VAL A 59 6.10 -2.50 -5.38
CA VAL A 59 5.73 -3.89 -5.47
C VAL A 59 4.27 -4.02 -5.87
N THR A 60 4.00 -4.83 -6.90
CA THR A 60 2.64 -5.14 -7.31
C THR A 60 2.00 -6.07 -6.29
N LEU A 61 0.83 -5.69 -5.81
CA LEU A 61 0.04 -6.44 -4.83
C LEU A 61 -1.15 -7.13 -5.48
N SER A 62 -1.55 -6.68 -6.66
CA SER A 62 -2.57 -7.28 -7.51
C SER A 62 -2.35 -6.80 -8.93
N ASP A 63 -2.45 -7.71 -9.88
CA ASP A 63 -2.32 -7.46 -11.32
C ASP A 63 -3.67 -7.18 -12.01
N SER A 64 -4.74 -7.13 -11.26
CA SER A 64 -6.08 -6.84 -11.76
C SER A 64 -6.82 -5.86 -10.86
N ILE A 65 -7.44 -4.86 -11.49
CA ILE A 65 -8.32 -3.91 -10.80
C ILE A 65 -9.60 -4.59 -10.28
N GLU A 66 -10.01 -5.67 -10.90
CA GLU A 66 -11.20 -6.43 -10.46
C GLU A 66 -11.01 -7.09 -9.10
N HIS A 67 -9.76 -7.39 -8.73
CA HIS A 67 -9.43 -7.87 -7.39
C HIS A 67 -9.78 -6.84 -6.30
N LEU A 68 -9.74 -5.55 -6.61
CA LEU A 68 -10.13 -4.49 -5.67
C LEU A 68 -11.63 -4.47 -5.36
N LYS A 69 -12.46 -4.91 -6.31
CA LYS A 69 -13.92 -5.00 -6.14
C LYS A 69 -14.32 -6.19 -5.27
N THR A 70 -13.37 -7.06 -4.98
CA THR A 70 -13.52 -8.16 -4.03
C THR A 70 -12.79 -7.79 -2.74
N ARG A 71 -13.30 -8.21 -1.60
CA ARG A 71 -12.59 -8.01 -0.34
C ARG A 71 -11.23 -8.70 -0.37
N THR A 72 -10.17 -7.92 -0.31
CA THR A 72 -8.79 -8.37 -0.51
C THR A 72 -7.92 -7.98 0.68
N ARG A 73 -7.07 -8.89 1.10
CA ARG A 73 -6.04 -8.65 2.10
C ARG A 73 -4.72 -8.34 1.43
N TYR A 74 -4.06 -7.34 1.96
CA TYR A 74 -2.76 -6.87 1.51
C TYR A 74 -1.80 -6.86 2.68
N ALA A 75 -0.56 -7.24 2.42
CA ALA A 75 0.53 -7.15 3.38
C ALA A 75 1.74 -6.49 2.75
N VAL A 76 2.41 -5.62 3.50
CA VAL A 76 3.67 -5.03 3.11
C VAL A 76 4.63 -5.06 4.28
N GLN A 77 5.87 -5.34 4.00
CA GLN A 77 6.96 -5.27 4.95
C GLN A 77 8.02 -4.28 4.47
N ILE A 78 8.53 -3.48 5.41
CA ILE A 78 9.55 -2.46 5.18
C ILE A 78 10.69 -2.69 6.16
N ASP A 79 11.91 -2.78 5.65
CA ASP A 79 13.15 -2.89 6.42
C ASP A 79 14.18 -1.88 5.90
N GLY A 80 14.15 -0.68 6.46
CA GLY A 80 14.95 0.43 5.97
C GLY A 80 14.64 0.71 4.49
N ARG A 81 15.62 0.48 3.61
CA ARG A 81 15.46 0.66 2.16
C ARG A 81 14.86 -0.55 1.43
N LYS A 82 14.66 -1.65 2.14
CA LYS A 82 14.08 -2.86 1.56
C LYS A 82 12.59 -2.89 1.82
N TYR A 83 11.87 -3.40 0.86
CA TYR A 83 10.43 -3.60 0.95
C TYR A 83 9.99 -4.82 0.16
N ARG A 84 8.89 -5.40 0.56
CA ARG A 84 8.21 -6.47 -0.15
C ARG A 84 6.71 -6.44 0.18
N GLY A 85 5.91 -7.13 -0.61
CA GLY A 85 4.48 -7.21 -0.34
C GLY A 85 3.82 -8.38 -1.04
N GLY A 86 2.59 -8.62 -0.66
CA GLY A 86 1.72 -9.64 -1.22
C GLY A 86 0.26 -9.33 -0.93
N SER A 87 -0.63 -10.14 -1.48
CA SER A 87 -2.07 -10.03 -1.25
C SER A 87 -2.73 -11.40 -1.35
N THR A 88 -4.04 -11.45 -1.17
CA THR A 88 -4.84 -12.67 -1.44
C THR A 88 -4.59 -13.25 -2.84
N TYR A 89 -4.21 -12.42 -3.81
CA TYR A 89 -4.02 -12.80 -5.22
C TYR A 89 -2.56 -12.87 -5.66
N CYS A 90 -1.65 -12.29 -4.88
CA CYS A 90 -0.22 -12.29 -5.18
C CYS A 90 0.56 -12.79 -3.96
N PRO A 91 1.42 -13.80 -4.12
CA PRO A 91 2.25 -14.29 -3.02
C PRO A 91 3.17 -13.18 -2.50
N LEU A 92 3.66 -13.36 -1.28
CA LEU A 92 4.69 -12.46 -0.72
C LEU A 92 5.92 -12.49 -1.63
N THR A 93 6.28 -11.32 -2.15
CA THR A 93 7.38 -11.19 -3.10
C THR A 93 8.76 -11.29 -2.42
N GLU A 94 9.78 -11.49 -3.22
CA GLU A 94 11.15 -11.28 -2.77
C GLU A 94 11.40 -9.81 -2.37
N TRP A 95 12.41 -9.60 -1.52
CA TRP A 95 12.80 -8.27 -1.08
C TRP A 95 13.33 -7.44 -2.25
N LYS A 96 12.79 -6.23 -2.41
CA LYS A 96 13.28 -5.21 -3.32
C LYS A 96 13.96 -4.11 -2.53
N THR A 97 14.89 -3.39 -3.18
CA THR A 97 15.56 -2.23 -2.58
C THR A 97 15.16 -0.98 -3.36
N THR A 98 14.84 0.10 -2.66
CA THR A 98 14.57 1.38 -3.32
C THR A 98 15.87 2.01 -3.82
N ASN A 99 15.80 2.73 -4.93
CA ASN A 99 16.94 3.50 -5.45
C ASN A 99 17.07 4.88 -4.77
N GLY A 100 16.12 5.24 -3.92
CA GLY A 100 16.06 6.53 -3.25
C GLY A 100 16.92 6.63 -1.98
N THR A 101 16.98 7.82 -1.43
CA THR A 101 17.57 8.10 -0.11
C THR A 101 16.84 7.31 0.98
N ILE A 102 17.51 7.07 2.08
CA ILE A 102 16.92 6.37 3.25
C ILE A 102 15.58 7.01 3.59
N ILE A 103 14.59 6.17 3.67
CA ILE A 103 13.24 6.58 3.99
C ILE A 103 13.13 6.71 5.49
N ASP A 104 12.58 7.84 5.90
CA ASP A 104 12.22 8.04 7.27
C ASP A 104 11.20 6.99 7.72
N VAL A 105 11.23 6.71 8.99
CA VAL A 105 10.29 5.80 9.61
C VAL A 105 8.89 6.41 9.52
N PRO A 106 7.89 5.71 8.97
CA PRO A 106 6.54 6.21 9.02
C PRO A 106 6.10 6.54 10.44
N GLN A 107 5.73 7.79 10.69
CA GLN A 107 5.28 8.26 12.00
C GLN A 107 3.76 8.44 12.04
N THR A 108 3.19 8.74 10.88
CA THR A 108 1.77 8.99 10.72
C THR A 108 1.25 8.26 9.48
N PHE A 109 -0.02 7.89 9.50
CA PHE A 109 -0.69 7.23 8.39
C PHE A 109 -1.93 8.02 7.99
N LEU A 110 -2.06 8.30 6.71
CA LEU A 110 -3.29 8.82 6.13
C LEU A 110 -4.08 7.66 5.56
N ILE A 111 -5.30 7.49 6.03
CA ILE A 111 -6.18 6.40 5.62
C ILE A 111 -7.25 6.96 4.69
N GLY A 112 -7.49 6.29 3.56
CA GLY A 112 -8.52 6.66 2.59
C GLY A 112 -8.13 7.81 1.66
N ALA A 113 -6.90 8.27 1.67
CA ALA A 113 -6.40 9.31 0.77
C ALA A 113 -4.87 9.27 0.69
N ALA A 114 -4.30 10.00 -0.27
CA ALA A 114 -2.89 10.35 -0.29
C ALA A 114 -2.68 11.85 0.00
N GLN A 115 -1.50 12.20 0.47
CA GLN A 115 -1.04 13.56 0.65
C GLN A 115 -0.34 14.01 -0.64
N SER A 116 -0.53 15.27 -1.06
CA SER A 116 0.24 15.85 -2.16
C SER A 116 1.73 15.91 -1.81
N ALA A 117 2.59 15.91 -2.82
CA ALA A 117 4.05 15.90 -2.61
C ALA A 117 4.56 17.11 -1.81
N ASP A 118 3.89 18.24 -1.94
CA ASP A 118 4.19 19.48 -1.22
C ASP A 118 3.51 19.58 0.17
N GLY A 119 2.79 18.54 0.58
CA GLY A 119 2.09 18.49 1.86
C GLY A 119 0.84 19.39 1.96
N SER A 120 0.54 20.17 0.91
CA SER A 120 -0.46 21.24 0.97
C SER A 120 -1.91 20.75 1.03
N LYS A 121 -2.20 19.58 0.50
CA LYS A 121 -3.57 19.03 0.42
C LYS A 121 -3.64 17.52 0.37
N LYS A 122 -4.77 17.00 0.79
CA LYS A 122 -5.15 15.60 0.58
C LYS A 122 -5.75 15.42 -0.81
N GLN A 123 -5.44 14.28 -1.43
CA GLN A 123 -5.87 13.94 -2.78
C GLN A 123 -6.02 12.42 -2.93
N GLN A 124 -6.39 11.95 -4.13
CA GLN A 124 -6.45 10.53 -4.44
C GLN A 124 -7.30 9.75 -3.43
N PHE A 125 -8.50 10.27 -3.16
CA PHE A 125 -9.41 9.68 -2.18
C PHE A 125 -9.83 8.27 -2.58
N TRP A 126 -9.83 7.40 -1.59
CA TRP A 126 -10.37 6.05 -1.71
C TRP A 126 -11.89 6.06 -1.63
N SER A 127 -12.53 5.35 -2.56
CA SER A 127 -13.95 5.01 -2.48
C SER A 127 -14.09 3.51 -2.23
N GLY A 128 -14.67 3.14 -1.09
CA GLY A 128 -14.83 1.74 -0.70
C GLY A 128 -14.82 1.54 0.80
N THR A 129 -14.65 0.29 1.21
CA THR A 129 -14.62 -0.11 2.61
C THR A 129 -13.20 -0.54 3.02
N LEU A 130 -12.71 0.01 4.10
CA LEU A 130 -11.52 -0.45 4.80
C LEU A 130 -11.96 -1.23 6.03
N TYR A 131 -11.84 -2.56 5.99
CA TYR A 131 -12.26 -3.43 7.11
C TYR A 131 -11.24 -3.45 8.23
N GLN A 132 -9.95 -3.40 7.85
CA GLN A 132 -8.86 -3.44 8.81
C GLN A 132 -7.62 -2.75 8.25
N CYS A 133 -6.92 -2.05 9.14
CA CYS A 133 -5.54 -1.61 8.91
C CYS A 133 -4.76 -1.84 10.21
N LYS A 134 -3.68 -2.59 10.12
CA LYS A 134 -2.77 -2.84 11.25
C LYS A 134 -1.36 -2.50 10.86
N VAL A 135 -0.68 -1.79 11.73
CA VAL A 135 0.74 -1.47 11.58
C VAL A 135 1.49 -2.07 12.77
N TYR A 136 2.42 -2.95 12.48
CA TYR A 136 3.30 -3.55 13.47
C TYR A 136 4.68 -2.92 13.36
N LYS A 137 5.24 -2.51 14.50
CA LYS A 137 6.66 -2.21 14.60
C LYS A 137 7.43 -3.53 14.59
N GLY A 138 8.27 -3.72 13.58
CA GLY A 138 9.00 -4.96 13.34
C GLY A 138 8.43 -5.78 12.18
N LEU A 139 9.16 -6.83 11.81
CA LEU A 139 8.76 -7.76 10.76
C LEU A 139 8.01 -8.95 11.37
N LEU A 140 6.83 -9.20 10.89
CA LEU A 140 6.16 -10.48 11.12
C LEU A 140 6.88 -11.57 10.31
N SER A 141 6.85 -12.80 10.79
CA SER A 141 7.39 -13.95 10.04
C SER A 141 6.61 -14.17 8.75
N ASP A 142 7.26 -14.76 7.76
CA ASP A 142 6.66 -15.09 6.46
C ASP A 142 5.41 -15.94 6.63
N ASP A 143 5.43 -16.92 7.53
CA ASP A 143 4.27 -17.76 7.83
C ASP A 143 3.07 -16.94 8.30
N LYS A 144 3.29 -15.96 9.20
CA LYS A 144 2.20 -15.09 9.69
C LYS A 144 1.66 -14.18 8.60
N VAL A 145 2.54 -13.67 7.74
CA VAL A 145 2.12 -12.82 6.61
C VAL A 145 1.36 -13.64 5.58
N ASN A 146 1.90 -14.79 5.18
CA ASN A 146 1.25 -15.69 4.23
C ASN A 146 -0.09 -16.21 4.75
N ASP A 147 -0.15 -16.55 6.03
CA ASP A 147 -1.39 -16.95 6.70
C ASP A 147 -2.46 -15.84 6.67
N TYR A 148 -2.03 -14.60 6.85
CA TYR A 148 -2.93 -13.45 6.76
C TYR A 148 -3.46 -13.22 5.33
N ILE A 149 -2.60 -13.17 4.33
CA ILE A 149 -3.01 -12.92 2.95
C ILE A 149 -3.66 -14.13 2.28
N GLY A 150 -3.30 -15.34 2.69
CA GLY A 150 -3.81 -16.60 2.11
C GLY A 150 -5.13 -17.08 2.71
N LYS A 151 -5.51 -16.62 3.89
CA LYS A 151 -6.79 -17.02 4.51
C LYS A 151 -7.95 -16.40 3.76
N GLY A 152 -8.80 -17.26 3.21
CA GLY A 152 -10.13 -16.86 2.76
C GLY A 152 -10.89 -16.15 3.89
N TRP A 153 -11.83 -15.36 3.51
CA TRP A 153 -12.73 -14.64 4.42
C TRP A 153 -13.88 -15.55 4.83
#